data_45e1b821cdbc3f5226e8628b7674cb2c
#
_entry.id   45e1b821cdbc3f5226e8628b7674cb2c
#
_cell.length_a   1.000
_cell.length_b   1.000
_cell.length_c   1.000
_cell.angle_alpha   90.00
_cell.angle_beta   90.00
_cell.angle_gamma   90.00
#
_symmetry.space_group_name_H-M   'P 1'
#
loop_
_entity.id
_entity.type
_entity.pdbx_description
1 polymer ?
#
loop_
_entity_poly.entity_id
_entity_poly.type
_entity_poly.pdbx_seq_one_letter_code
_entity_poly.pdbx_strand_id
1 'polypeptide(L)'
;LIQASFPWSNKPIIEPVFGQCATTVLLFTSISVKNLLYLRINLPFNKVLVNFIQFYLYLEMTNKKEISAAIIIIGNEVLSGRTKDLNTSTLATWLNSLGISVGEVRVIPDVEKTIIDTVHELRVKYNYVFTTGGIGPTHDDITAESISKAFNIEYGFHKEAFAILEKYYEPGNFNDGRQKMAKMPVTANLILNPSSGAPGFYVENVFSLPGVPSILKAMIGGLGNVLVGGDPILSKTINLMTYESEIASSLTDVQDNNKDVEIGSYPFFRQGKLGVSIVLRSKDQDKINLCNSLILEFVKAKNIKIVELE
;
A
#
# COMPACT_ATOMS: atom_id res chain seq x y z
N LEU A 1 46.02 -13.20 -5.63
CA LEU A 1 46.48 -11.92 -6.18
C LEU A 1 45.80 -11.69 -7.54
N ILE A 2 44.69 -11.00 -7.59
CA ILE A 2 44.14 -10.38 -8.80
C ILE A 2 43.66 -8.99 -8.37
N GLN A 3 44.43 -7.98 -8.81
CA GLN A 3 44.10 -6.57 -8.74
C GLN A 3 43.03 -6.27 -9.79
N ALA A 4 41.85 -5.79 -9.38
CA ALA A 4 40.90 -5.14 -10.25
C ALA A 4 41.00 -3.62 -10.05
N SER A 5 41.52 -2.94 -11.08
CA SER A 5 41.62 -1.49 -11.18
C SER A 5 40.26 -0.87 -11.51
N PHE A 6 39.77 0.04 -10.68
CA PHE A 6 38.65 0.93 -10.99
C PHE A 6 39.14 2.32 -11.38
N PRO A 7 38.67 2.91 -12.48
CA PRO A 7 39.04 4.25 -12.91
C PRO A 7 38.00 5.27 -12.39
N TRP A 8 38.29 5.98 -11.32
CA TRP A 8 37.66 7.24 -10.97
C TRP A 8 38.69 8.22 -10.44
N SER A 9 39.32 8.96 -11.34
CA SER A 9 40.10 10.15 -11.04
C SER A 9 39.19 11.37 -11.27
N ASN A 10 38.91 12.08 -10.21
CA ASN A 10 38.61 13.51 -10.03
C ASN A 10 37.56 13.69 -8.90
N LYS A 11 38.06 13.61 -7.66
CA LYS A 11 37.39 14.22 -6.50
C LYS A 11 38.32 15.25 -5.88
N PRO A 12 37.81 16.42 -5.45
CA PRO A 12 38.62 17.35 -4.70
C PRO A 12 39.03 16.73 -3.36
N ILE A 13 40.34 16.81 -3.08
CA ILE A 13 40.91 16.39 -1.80
C ILE A 13 40.42 17.36 -0.73
N ILE A 14 39.50 16.91 0.13
CA ILE A 14 39.19 17.58 1.37
C ILE A 14 40.05 16.88 2.42
N GLU A 15 41.14 17.53 2.84
CA GLU A 15 41.94 17.08 3.98
C GLU A 15 41.04 17.10 5.24
N PRO A 16 41.04 16.02 6.05
CA PRO A 16 40.26 15.98 7.26
C PRO A 16 40.98 16.73 8.39
N VAL A 17 40.43 17.85 8.80
CA VAL A 17 40.73 18.42 10.13
C VAL A 17 39.97 17.57 11.16
N PHE A 18 40.53 16.41 11.49
CA PHE A 18 39.97 15.53 12.53
C PHE A 18 40.96 15.41 13.68
N GLY A 19 40.61 16.08 14.77
CA GLY A 19 41.25 15.85 16.04
C GLY A 19 40.38 16.38 17.18
N GLN A 20 39.17 15.97 17.37
CA GLN A 20 38.36 16.01 18.60
C GLN A 20 36.85 15.83 18.42
N CYS A 21 36.38 15.52 17.20
CA CYS A 21 34.92 15.40 16.92
C CYS A 21 34.40 13.95 16.82
N ALA A 22 35.26 12.93 16.80
CA ALA A 22 34.83 11.55 16.55
C ALA A 22 34.01 10.90 17.68
N THR A 23 34.21 11.34 18.93
CA THR A 23 33.55 10.76 20.10
C THR A 23 32.13 11.31 20.30
N THR A 24 31.83 12.50 19.80
CA THR A 24 30.50 13.13 19.96
C THR A 24 29.51 12.65 18.90
N VAL A 25 29.96 12.22 17.72
CA VAL A 25 29.10 11.75 16.62
C VAL A 25 28.51 10.36 16.91
N LEU A 26 29.22 9.50 17.65
CA LEU A 26 28.76 8.14 17.99
C LEU A 26 27.68 8.09 19.06
N LEU A 27 27.47 9.16 19.84
CA LEU A 27 26.44 9.23 20.87
C LEU A 27 25.06 9.70 20.35
N PHE A 28 24.99 10.23 19.12
CA PHE A 28 23.74 10.75 18.55
C PHE A 28 22.96 9.74 17.71
N THR A 29 23.48 8.56 17.41
CA THR A 29 22.80 7.57 16.56
C THR A 29 21.68 6.79 17.27
N SER A 30 21.51 6.95 18.58
CA SER A 30 20.48 6.25 19.35
C SER A 30 19.37 7.15 19.94
N ILE A 31 19.42 8.46 19.71
CA ILE A 31 18.41 9.38 20.25
C ILE A 31 17.47 9.79 19.11
N SER A 32 16.20 9.39 19.20
CA SER A 32 15.14 9.82 18.27
C SER A 32 15.13 11.36 18.17
N VAL A 33 15.13 11.89 16.95
CA VAL A 33 15.13 13.33 16.62
C VAL A 33 14.02 14.11 17.34
N LYS A 34 12.92 13.45 17.73
CA LYS A 34 11.84 14.06 18.54
C LYS A 34 12.30 14.52 19.93
N ASN A 35 13.35 13.94 20.49
CA ASN A 35 13.88 14.33 21.79
C ASN A 35 14.94 15.46 21.73
N LEU A 36 15.50 15.74 20.55
CA LEU A 36 16.46 16.83 20.37
C LEU A 36 15.80 18.23 20.41
N LEU A 37 14.52 18.33 20.07
CA LEU A 37 13.77 19.60 20.14
C LEU A 37 13.49 20.09 21.55
N TYR A 38 13.64 19.23 22.58
CA TYR A 38 13.44 19.59 23.99
C TYR A 38 14.72 19.99 24.74
N LEU A 39 15.90 19.74 24.16
CA LEU A 39 17.17 20.15 24.76
C LEU A 39 17.52 21.58 24.27
N ARG A 40 17.04 22.58 24.99
CA ARG A 40 17.62 23.94 24.96
C ARG A 40 19.03 23.88 25.59
N ILE A 41 19.98 23.41 24.80
CA ILE A 41 21.39 23.51 25.21
C ILE A 41 21.87 24.88 24.75
N ASN A 42 22.23 25.74 25.72
CA ASN A 42 22.94 26.99 25.49
C ASN A 42 24.39 26.72 25.06
N LEU A 43 24.58 26.24 23.85
CA LEU A 43 25.87 26.14 23.18
C LEU A 43 25.85 27.12 21.99
N PRO A 44 26.97 27.79 21.70
CA PRO A 44 27.06 28.60 20.49
C PRO A 44 26.96 27.66 19.27
N PHE A 45 25.77 27.55 18.71
CA PHE A 45 25.50 26.70 17.54
C PHE A 45 26.31 27.19 16.35
N ASN A 46 27.34 26.43 15.99
CA ASN A 46 28.10 26.69 14.79
C ASN A 46 27.15 26.50 13.57
N LYS A 47 27.10 27.47 12.67
CA LYS A 47 26.27 27.41 11.43
C LYS A 47 26.39 26.08 10.68
N VAL A 48 27.56 25.42 10.77
CA VAL A 48 27.84 24.12 10.18
C VAL A 48 26.95 23.00 10.75
N LEU A 49 26.71 23.00 12.07
CA LEU A 49 25.87 21.98 12.72
C LEU A 49 24.40 22.14 12.35
N VAL A 50 23.92 23.41 12.27
CA VAL A 50 22.54 23.70 11.84
C VAL A 50 22.33 23.27 10.39
N ASN A 51 23.27 23.58 9.51
CA ASN A 51 23.20 23.18 8.10
C ASN A 51 23.27 21.65 7.96
N PHE A 52 24.07 20.96 8.79
CA PHE A 52 24.17 19.49 8.78
C PHE A 52 22.87 18.85 9.26
N ILE A 53 22.27 19.36 10.32
CA ILE A 53 20.96 18.90 10.83
C ILE A 53 19.86 19.16 9.78
N GLN A 54 19.84 20.33 9.16
CA GLN A 54 18.89 20.63 8.09
C GLN A 54 19.08 19.73 6.86
N PHE A 55 20.34 19.46 6.48
CA PHE A 55 20.67 18.55 5.39
C PHE A 55 20.30 17.09 5.74
N TYR A 56 20.52 16.65 6.97
CA TYR A 56 20.13 15.32 7.43
C TYR A 56 18.60 15.16 7.48
N LEU A 57 17.89 16.16 8.00
CA LEU A 57 16.43 16.19 7.98
C LEU A 57 15.88 16.24 6.55
N TYR A 58 16.53 17.00 5.67
CA TYR A 58 16.18 17.02 4.24
C TYR A 58 16.40 15.65 3.59
N LEU A 59 17.51 14.95 3.88
CA LEU A 59 17.75 13.59 3.40
C LEU A 59 16.75 12.57 3.96
N GLU A 60 16.38 12.66 5.25
CA GLU A 60 15.32 11.82 5.80
C GLU A 60 13.96 12.09 5.16
N MET A 61 13.63 13.35 4.91
CA MET A 61 12.38 13.73 4.23
C MET A 61 12.35 13.29 2.76
N THR A 62 13.49 13.33 2.07
CA THR A 62 13.57 12.93 0.65
C THR A 62 13.75 11.42 0.44
N ASN A 63 14.21 10.67 1.47
CA ASN A 63 14.42 9.22 1.43
C ASN A 63 13.25 8.41 2.02
N LYS A 64 12.09 9.00 2.27
CA LYS A 64 10.91 8.22 2.64
C LYS A 64 10.56 7.29 1.47
N LYS A 65 11.03 6.04 1.57
CA LYS A 65 10.73 4.99 0.59
C LYS A 65 9.21 4.88 0.46
N GLU A 66 8.71 5.06 -0.73
CA GLU A 66 7.29 4.90 -1.01
C GLU A 66 6.89 3.45 -0.72
N ILE A 67 5.95 3.27 0.21
CA ILE A 67 5.47 1.94 0.58
C ILE A 67 4.39 1.55 -0.40
N SER A 68 4.59 0.41 -1.06
CA SER A 68 3.69 -0.06 -2.09
C SER A 68 3.27 -1.51 -1.88
N ALA A 69 2.10 -1.85 -2.41
CA ALA A 69 1.53 -3.19 -2.36
C ALA A 69 1.12 -3.67 -3.75
N ALA A 70 1.06 -5.00 -3.90
CA ALA A 70 0.37 -5.67 -4.99
C ALA A 70 -0.83 -6.45 -4.47
N ILE A 71 -1.86 -6.62 -5.32
CA ILE A 71 -3.05 -7.42 -5.05
C ILE A 71 -3.12 -8.55 -6.07
N ILE A 72 -3.36 -9.78 -5.59
CA ILE A 72 -3.57 -10.96 -6.42
C ILE A 72 -4.99 -11.47 -6.16
N ILE A 73 -5.83 -11.41 -7.17
CA ILE A 73 -7.15 -12.02 -7.15
C ILE A 73 -7.01 -13.43 -7.73
N ILE A 74 -7.32 -14.44 -6.93
CA ILE A 74 -7.23 -15.85 -7.30
C ILE A 74 -8.65 -16.38 -7.43
N GLY A 75 -9.08 -16.74 -8.64
CA GLY A 75 -10.42 -17.26 -8.88
C GLY A 75 -10.80 -17.34 -10.35
N ASN A 76 -11.10 -18.55 -10.81
CA ASN A 76 -11.61 -18.82 -12.16
C ASN A 76 -12.97 -18.15 -12.42
N GLU A 77 -13.77 -17.93 -11.36
CA GLU A 77 -15.07 -17.26 -11.46
C GLU A 77 -14.94 -15.78 -11.78
N VAL A 78 -13.83 -15.13 -11.37
CA VAL A 78 -13.53 -13.74 -11.74
C VAL A 78 -13.05 -13.67 -13.18
N LEU A 79 -12.14 -14.57 -13.58
CA LEU A 79 -11.62 -14.64 -14.94
C LEU A 79 -12.72 -14.98 -15.97
N SER A 80 -13.70 -15.80 -15.62
CA SER A 80 -14.85 -16.11 -16.47
C SER A 80 -15.92 -15.02 -16.51
N GLY A 81 -15.76 -13.96 -15.72
CA GLY A 81 -16.75 -12.88 -15.62
C GLY A 81 -18.03 -13.26 -14.83
N ARG A 82 -18.08 -14.45 -14.23
CA ARG A 82 -19.21 -14.90 -13.43
C ARG A 82 -19.35 -14.13 -12.11
N THR A 83 -18.21 -13.75 -11.52
CA THR A 83 -18.17 -12.97 -10.31
C THR A 83 -17.45 -11.65 -10.57
N LYS A 84 -18.09 -10.54 -10.15
CA LYS A 84 -17.47 -9.21 -10.21
C LYS A 84 -16.51 -9.04 -9.03
N ASP A 85 -15.28 -8.67 -9.31
CA ASP A 85 -14.31 -8.33 -8.26
C ASP A 85 -14.69 -7.03 -7.54
N LEU A 86 -14.83 -7.12 -6.22
CA LEU A 86 -15.03 -5.99 -5.30
C LEU A 86 -13.87 -5.86 -4.31
N ASN A 87 -13.00 -6.88 -4.24
CA ASN A 87 -11.93 -6.95 -3.27
C ASN A 87 -10.81 -5.97 -3.61
N THR A 88 -10.50 -5.80 -4.89
CA THR A 88 -9.49 -4.83 -5.35
C THR A 88 -9.82 -3.42 -4.87
N SER A 89 -11.04 -2.93 -5.10
CA SER A 89 -11.41 -1.58 -4.68
C SER A 89 -11.41 -1.41 -3.15
N THR A 90 -11.85 -2.44 -2.42
CA THR A 90 -11.85 -2.45 -0.95
C THR A 90 -10.43 -2.38 -0.39
N LEU A 91 -9.54 -3.25 -0.88
CA LEU A 91 -8.13 -3.27 -0.45
C LEU A 91 -7.40 -1.99 -0.85
N ALA A 92 -7.54 -1.53 -2.09
CA ALA A 92 -6.88 -0.32 -2.56
C ALA A 92 -7.28 0.92 -1.76
N THR A 93 -8.58 1.09 -1.48
CA THR A 93 -9.07 2.20 -0.65
C THR A 93 -8.50 2.15 0.76
N TRP A 94 -8.51 0.96 1.38
CA TRP A 94 -7.99 0.77 2.72
C TRP A 94 -6.46 0.98 2.78
N LEU A 95 -5.69 0.41 1.86
CA LEU A 95 -4.23 0.56 1.79
C LEU A 95 -3.84 2.03 1.58
N ASN A 96 -4.52 2.74 0.68
CA ASN A 96 -4.29 4.16 0.45
C ASN A 96 -4.53 5.00 1.72
N SER A 97 -5.53 4.64 2.54
CA SER A 97 -5.76 5.31 3.83
C SER A 97 -4.63 5.12 4.84
N LEU A 98 -3.83 4.06 4.67
CA LEU A 98 -2.60 3.79 5.43
C LEU A 98 -1.34 4.39 4.78
N GLY A 99 -1.47 5.09 3.67
CA GLY A 99 -0.32 5.61 2.91
C GLY A 99 0.47 4.53 2.16
N ILE A 100 -0.18 3.41 1.83
CA ILE A 100 0.38 2.31 1.04
C ILE A 100 -0.25 2.36 -0.34
N SER A 101 0.54 2.66 -1.38
CA SER A 101 0.06 2.71 -2.76
C SER A 101 -0.10 1.32 -3.35
N VAL A 102 -1.18 1.07 -4.08
CA VAL A 102 -1.32 -0.18 -4.86
C VAL A 102 -0.69 0.03 -6.23
N GLY A 103 0.45 -0.63 -6.46
CA GLY A 103 1.22 -0.49 -7.70
C GLY A 103 0.83 -1.51 -8.78
N GLU A 104 0.22 -2.65 -8.39
CA GLU A 104 -0.14 -3.70 -9.35
C GLU A 104 -1.30 -4.54 -8.82
N VAL A 105 -2.20 -4.94 -9.74
CA VAL A 105 -3.28 -5.90 -9.48
C VAL A 105 -3.21 -6.98 -10.53
N ARG A 106 -3.20 -8.25 -10.11
CA ARG A 106 -3.28 -9.40 -11.01
C ARG A 106 -4.50 -10.24 -10.69
N VAL A 107 -5.21 -10.66 -11.73
CA VAL A 107 -6.26 -11.68 -11.65
C VAL A 107 -5.69 -12.94 -12.28
N ILE A 108 -5.63 -14.02 -11.51
CA ILE A 108 -5.00 -15.27 -11.93
C ILE A 108 -5.92 -16.48 -11.67
N PRO A 109 -5.76 -17.57 -12.43
CA PRO A 109 -6.52 -18.79 -12.22
C PRO A 109 -6.09 -19.53 -10.95
N ASP A 110 -6.98 -20.41 -10.47
CA ASP A 110 -6.70 -21.38 -9.40
C ASP A 110 -5.77 -22.50 -9.93
N VAL A 111 -4.52 -22.13 -10.23
CA VAL A 111 -3.46 -23.02 -10.71
C VAL A 111 -2.23 -22.83 -9.86
N GLU A 112 -1.80 -23.89 -9.18
CA GLU A 112 -0.70 -23.87 -8.21
C GLU A 112 0.55 -23.17 -8.72
N LYS A 113 1.03 -23.60 -9.90
CA LYS A 113 2.23 -23.00 -10.50
C LYS A 113 2.08 -21.50 -10.74
N THR A 114 0.92 -21.06 -11.21
CA THR A 114 0.65 -19.65 -11.48
C THR A 114 0.63 -18.85 -10.17
N ILE A 115 0.05 -19.38 -9.13
CA ILE A 115 0.03 -18.74 -7.80
C ILE A 115 1.45 -18.59 -7.27
N ILE A 116 2.25 -19.67 -7.28
CA ILE A 116 3.63 -19.67 -6.79
C ILE A 116 4.49 -18.67 -7.54
N ASP A 117 4.48 -18.72 -8.88
CA ASP A 117 5.30 -17.84 -9.72
C ASP A 117 4.92 -16.36 -9.50
N THR A 118 3.61 -16.05 -9.43
CA THR A 118 3.12 -14.70 -9.19
C THR A 118 3.52 -14.17 -7.81
N VAL A 119 3.41 -15.00 -6.79
CA VAL A 119 3.82 -14.65 -5.42
C VAL A 119 5.33 -14.38 -5.38
N HIS A 120 6.15 -15.24 -5.98
CA HIS A 120 7.60 -15.04 -6.03
C HIS A 120 8.01 -13.74 -6.71
N GLU A 121 7.36 -13.39 -7.82
CA GLU A 121 7.63 -12.16 -8.54
C GLU A 121 7.24 -10.93 -7.72
N LEU A 122 6.01 -10.92 -7.18
CA LEU A 122 5.47 -9.71 -6.55
C LEU A 122 6.03 -9.47 -5.14
N ARG A 123 6.35 -10.52 -4.36
CA ARG A 123 6.87 -10.36 -3.00
C ARG A 123 8.25 -9.69 -2.92
N VAL A 124 9.05 -9.77 -3.98
CA VAL A 124 10.35 -9.09 -4.06
C VAL A 124 10.23 -7.67 -4.62
N LYS A 125 9.18 -7.40 -5.40
CA LYS A 125 8.94 -6.11 -6.05
C LYS A 125 8.23 -5.11 -5.14
N TYR A 126 7.31 -5.59 -4.30
CA TYR A 126 6.45 -4.77 -3.44
C TYR A 126 6.72 -5.01 -1.95
N ASN A 127 6.46 -3.99 -1.13
CA ASN A 127 6.58 -4.10 0.32
C ASN A 127 5.55 -5.09 0.90
N TYR A 128 4.35 -5.15 0.29
CA TYR A 128 3.27 -6.05 0.68
C TYR A 128 2.60 -6.68 -0.53
N VAL A 129 2.17 -7.92 -0.40
CA VAL A 129 1.34 -8.64 -1.38
C VAL A 129 0.10 -9.16 -0.69
N PHE A 130 -1.06 -8.84 -1.21
CA PHE A 130 -2.35 -9.34 -0.71
C PHE A 130 -2.93 -10.31 -1.71
N THR A 131 -3.18 -11.56 -1.30
CA THR A 131 -3.94 -12.52 -2.10
C THR A 131 -5.38 -12.57 -1.60
N THR A 132 -6.35 -12.69 -2.48
CA THR A 132 -7.74 -12.92 -2.13
C THR A 132 -8.33 -14.08 -2.95
N GLY A 133 -9.00 -15.00 -2.26
CA GLY A 133 -9.59 -16.21 -2.84
C GLY A 133 -8.76 -17.48 -2.57
N GLY A 134 -9.40 -18.62 -2.74
CA GLY A 134 -8.79 -19.94 -2.68
C GLY A 134 -8.29 -20.39 -1.30
N ILE A 135 -8.84 -19.85 -0.18
CA ILE A 135 -8.54 -20.31 1.19
C ILE A 135 -9.78 -20.89 1.91
N GLY A 136 -10.79 -21.27 1.17
CA GLY A 136 -12.04 -21.83 1.68
C GLY A 136 -12.00 -23.34 1.89
N PRO A 137 -13.19 -23.95 2.07
CA PRO A 137 -13.32 -25.36 2.43
C PRO A 137 -13.37 -26.32 1.23
N THR A 138 -13.43 -25.82 -0.01
CA THR A 138 -13.69 -26.64 -1.19
C THR A 138 -12.41 -27.18 -1.83
N HIS A 139 -12.52 -28.12 -2.75
CA HIS A 139 -11.37 -28.84 -3.32
C HIS A 139 -10.51 -27.94 -4.22
N ASP A 140 -11.09 -26.90 -4.77
CA ASP A 140 -10.46 -25.87 -5.62
C ASP A 140 -9.79 -24.74 -4.82
N ASP A 141 -10.01 -24.68 -3.49
CA ASP A 141 -9.29 -23.78 -2.60
C ASP A 141 -7.85 -24.27 -2.39
N ILE A 142 -6.93 -23.86 -3.26
CA ILE A 142 -5.52 -24.30 -3.27
C ILE A 142 -4.52 -23.20 -2.90
N THR A 143 -4.98 -21.98 -2.61
CA THR A 143 -4.09 -20.85 -2.33
C THR A 143 -3.21 -21.11 -1.10
N ALA A 144 -3.76 -21.63 0.00
CA ALA A 144 -2.98 -21.89 1.21
C ALA A 144 -1.85 -22.93 0.99
N GLU A 145 -2.14 -23.98 0.23
CA GLU A 145 -1.13 -24.97 -0.15
C GLU A 145 -0.07 -24.39 -1.09
N SER A 146 -0.49 -23.58 -2.08
CA SER A 146 0.41 -22.93 -3.01
C SER A 146 1.36 -21.94 -2.31
N ILE A 147 0.85 -21.15 -1.35
CA ILE A 147 1.68 -20.28 -0.51
C ILE A 147 2.67 -21.07 0.34
N SER A 148 2.22 -22.20 0.93
CA SER A 148 3.12 -23.08 1.68
C SER A 148 4.31 -23.54 0.83
N LYS A 149 4.04 -23.97 -0.42
CA LYS A 149 5.07 -24.37 -1.39
C LYS A 149 5.96 -23.19 -1.80
N ALA A 150 5.38 -22.01 -2.05
CA ALA A 150 6.14 -20.82 -2.41
C ALA A 150 7.17 -20.41 -1.35
N PHE A 151 6.87 -20.64 -0.08
CA PHE A 151 7.77 -20.32 1.03
C PHE A 151 8.54 -21.54 1.57
N ASN A 152 8.37 -22.72 0.97
CA ASN A 152 8.96 -23.96 1.44
C ASN A 152 8.64 -24.25 2.92
N ILE A 153 7.38 -24.00 3.32
CA ILE A 153 6.84 -24.27 4.65
C ILE A 153 5.88 -25.45 4.54
N GLU A 154 5.83 -26.30 5.56
CA GLU A 154 4.89 -27.41 5.63
C GLU A 154 3.44 -26.90 5.53
N TYR A 155 2.63 -27.53 4.64
CA TYR A 155 1.20 -27.33 4.56
C TYR A 155 0.51 -28.33 5.49
N GLY A 156 -0.12 -27.87 6.54
CA GLY A 156 -0.74 -28.71 7.57
C GLY A 156 -1.74 -27.97 8.43
N PHE A 157 -2.29 -28.64 9.42
CA PHE A 157 -3.16 -28.00 10.40
C PHE A 157 -2.39 -27.01 11.26
N HIS A 158 -2.73 -25.74 11.12
CA HIS A 158 -2.22 -24.70 12.01
C HIS A 158 -2.90 -24.80 13.36
N LYS A 159 -2.14 -25.04 14.42
CA LYS A 159 -2.65 -25.36 15.76
C LYS A 159 -3.67 -24.36 16.29
N GLU A 160 -3.37 -23.08 16.19
CA GLU A 160 -4.24 -22.02 16.68
C GLU A 160 -5.49 -21.84 15.80
N ALA A 161 -5.35 -21.91 14.46
CA ALA A 161 -6.47 -21.83 13.53
C ALA A 161 -7.46 -22.99 13.75
N PHE A 162 -6.94 -24.20 13.98
CA PHE A 162 -7.76 -25.36 14.29
C PHE A 162 -8.54 -25.18 15.59
N ALA A 163 -7.89 -24.72 16.66
CA ALA A 163 -8.54 -24.46 17.94
C ALA A 163 -9.61 -23.35 17.85
N ILE A 164 -9.36 -22.31 17.06
CA ILE A 164 -10.35 -21.24 16.80
C ILE A 164 -11.59 -21.82 16.12
N LEU A 165 -11.42 -22.62 15.06
CA LEU A 165 -12.52 -23.19 14.30
C LEU A 165 -13.28 -24.27 15.09
N GLU A 166 -12.58 -25.14 15.82
CA GLU A 166 -13.18 -26.14 16.69
C GLU A 166 -14.09 -25.48 17.75
N LYS A 167 -13.66 -24.34 18.32
CA LYS A 167 -14.45 -23.59 19.27
C LYS A 167 -15.61 -22.83 18.61
N TYR A 168 -15.45 -22.40 17.37
CA TYR A 168 -16.46 -21.60 16.63
C TYR A 168 -17.65 -22.43 16.21
N TYR A 169 -17.42 -23.71 15.81
CA TYR A 169 -18.50 -24.59 15.36
C TYR A 169 -19.09 -25.41 16.51
N GLU A 170 -20.41 -25.60 16.46
CA GLU A 170 -21.11 -26.50 17.38
C GLU A 170 -20.56 -27.93 17.31
N PRO A 171 -20.56 -28.70 18.42
CA PRO A 171 -20.14 -30.09 18.43
C PRO A 171 -20.80 -30.92 17.32
N GLY A 172 -20.00 -31.68 16.56
CA GLY A 172 -20.46 -32.46 15.42
C GLY A 172 -20.55 -31.71 14.09
N ASN A 173 -20.46 -30.39 14.11
CA ASN A 173 -20.52 -29.56 12.91
C ASN A 173 -19.13 -29.20 12.34
N PHE A 174 -18.04 -29.52 13.03
CA PHE A 174 -16.67 -29.29 12.59
C PHE A 174 -16.18 -30.44 11.69
N ASN A 175 -16.76 -30.53 10.49
CA ASN A 175 -16.46 -31.55 9.50
C ASN A 175 -15.15 -31.30 8.73
N ASP A 176 -14.73 -32.24 7.90
CA ASP A 176 -13.45 -32.22 7.15
C ASP A 176 -13.31 -30.94 6.29
N GLY A 177 -14.37 -30.47 5.63
CA GLY A 177 -14.34 -29.23 4.85
C GLY A 177 -14.06 -28.00 5.73
N ARG A 178 -14.66 -27.94 6.91
CA ARG A 178 -14.42 -26.86 7.88
C ARG A 178 -13.03 -26.96 8.49
N GLN A 179 -12.54 -28.17 8.76
CA GLN A 179 -11.18 -28.41 9.22
C GLN A 179 -10.14 -28.01 8.17
N LYS A 180 -10.46 -28.20 6.87
CA LYS A 180 -9.58 -27.77 5.78
C LYS A 180 -9.20 -26.30 5.88
N MET A 181 -10.10 -25.43 6.34
CA MET A 181 -9.82 -24.00 6.53
C MET A 181 -8.77 -23.69 7.62
N ALA A 182 -8.41 -24.70 8.44
CA ALA A 182 -7.28 -24.60 9.36
C ALA A 182 -5.97 -25.09 8.74
N LYS A 183 -5.99 -25.65 7.52
CA LYS A 183 -4.77 -26.05 6.82
C LYS A 183 -4.17 -24.86 6.09
N MET A 184 -2.95 -24.53 6.48
CA MET A 184 -2.18 -23.41 5.95
C MET A 184 -0.69 -23.65 6.20
N PRO A 185 0.23 -22.73 5.84
CA PRO A 185 1.62 -22.84 6.29
C PRO A 185 1.66 -22.93 7.83
N VAL A 186 2.19 -24.00 8.38
CA VAL A 186 2.09 -24.31 9.84
C VAL A 186 2.73 -23.25 10.76
N THR A 187 3.62 -22.41 10.22
CA THR A 187 4.28 -21.30 10.91
C THR A 187 3.75 -19.92 10.53
N ALA A 188 2.64 -19.83 9.79
CA ALA A 188 2.05 -18.57 9.39
C ALA A 188 1.53 -17.78 10.60
N ASN A 189 1.45 -16.48 10.47
CA ASN A 189 0.72 -15.65 11.43
C ASN A 189 -0.75 -15.56 11.01
N LEU A 190 -1.66 -15.59 11.97
CA LEU A 190 -3.10 -15.56 11.67
C LEU A 190 -3.62 -14.13 11.47
N ILE A 191 -4.55 -14.01 10.54
CA ILE A 191 -5.41 -12.84 10.36
C ILE A 191 -6.80 -13.22 10.87
N LEU A 192 -7.17 -12.70 12.03
CA LEU A 192 -8.43 -13.07 12.66
C LEU A 192 -9.64 -12.63 11.85
N ASN A 193 -10.66 -13.48 11.81
CA ASN A 193 -11.89 -13.24 11.10
C ASN A 193 -13.06 -13.09 12.09
N PRO A 194 -13.49 -11.86 12.38
CA PRO A 194 -14.58 -11.62 13.32
C PRO A 194 -15.95 -11.99 12.77
N SER A 195 -16.07 -12.24 11.45
CA SER A 195 -17.35 -12.48 10.78
C SER A 195 -17.73 -13.95 10.69
N SER A 196 -16.79 -14.84 10.36
CA SER A 196 -17.11 -16.27 10.11
C SER A 196 -16.12 -17.24 10.80
N GLY A 197 -15.27 -16.76 11.66
CA GLY A 197 -14.36 -17.56 12.48
C GLY A 197 -13.13 -18.11 11.72
N ALA A 198 -13.25 -18.44 10.43
CA ALA A 198 -12.14 -18.99 9.65
C ALA A 198 -11.06 -17.91 9.37
N PRO A 199 -9.86 -18.04 9.95
CA PRO A 199 -8.83 -17.02 9.81
C PRO A 199 -8.21 -17.02 8.42
N GLY A 200 -7.74 -15.85 7.95
CA GLY A 200 -6.70 -15.76 6.96
C GLY A 200 -5.32 -15.89 7.60
N PHE A 201 -4.28 -15.72 6.82
CA PHE A 201 -2.91 -15.83 7.34
C PHE A 201 -1.93 -14.95 6.56
N TYR A 202 -0.75 -14.74 7.13
CA TYR A 202 0.35 -14.14 6.39
C TYR A 202 1.69 -14.81 6.70
N VAL A 203 2.55 -14.84 5.68
CA VAL A 203 3.93 -15.30 5.75
C VAL A 203 4.80 -14.18 5.19
N GLU A 204 5.77 -13.70 5.96
CA GLU A 204 6.59 -12.54 5.62
C GLU A 204 5.72 -11.34 5.20
N ASN A 205 5.81 -10.91 3.94
CA ASN A 205 5.05 -9.79 3.38
C ASN A 205 3.85 -10.21 2.51
N VAL A 206 3.46 -11.49 2.52
CA VAL A 206 2.33 -12.02 1.74
C VAL A 206 1.16 -12.35 2.66
N PHE A 207 0.04 -11.66 2.43
CA PHE A 207 -1.19 -11.70 3.22
C PHE A 207 -2.29 -12.41 2.43
N SER A 208 -2.83 -13.50 2.95
CA SER A 208 -3.86 -14.32 2.28
C SER A 208 -5.22 -14.13 2.95
N LEU A 209 -6.17 -13.62 2.18
CA LEU A 209 -7.51 -13.25 2.62
C LEU A 209 -8.58 -14.01 1.82
N PRO A 210 -9.78 -14.19 2.36
CA PRO A 210 -10.88 -14.86 1.65
C PRO A 210 -11.37 -14.05 0.45
N GLY A 211 -11.95 -14.76 -0.54
CA GLY A 211 -12.56 -14.16 -1.71
C GLY A 211 -13.88 -13.42 -1.44
N VAL A 212 -14.59 -13.73 -0.34
CA VAL A 212 -15.88 -13.15 0.00
C VAL A 212 -15.73 -11.70 0.46
N PRO A 213 -16.29 -10.69 -0.26
CA PRO A 213 -15.97 -9.27 0.00
C PRO A 213 -16.36 -8.78 1.40
N SER A 214 -17.50 -9.22 1.92
CA SER A 214 -17.95 -8.83 3.27
C SER A 214 -17.03 -9.36 4.37
N ILE A 215 -16.48 -10.56 4.19
CA ILE A 215 -15.54 -11.19 5.12
C ILE A 215 -14.19 -10.49 5.04
N LEU A 216 -13.65 -10.29 3.83
CA LEU A 216 -12.41 -9.56 3.63
C LEU A 216 -12.47 -8.18 4.30
N LYS A 217 -13.56 -7.43 4.06
CA LYS A 217 -13.76 -6.10 4.67
C LYS A 217 -13.74 -6.13 6.20
N ALA A 218 -14.31 -7.18 6.81
CA ALA A 218 -14.30 -7.33 8.26
C ALA A 218 -12.90 -7.67 8.81
N MET A 219 -12.05 -8.35 8.02
CA MET A 219 -10.73 -8.81 8.45
C MET A 219 -9.64 -7.74 8.34
N ILE A 220 -9.65 -6.91 7.28
CA ILE A 220 -8.58 -5.95 7.01
C ILE A 220 -8.39 -4.92 8.12
N GLY A 221 -9.46 -4.57 8.87
CA GLY A 221 -9.36 -3.65 10.01
C GLY A 221 -8.37 -4.10 11.09
N GLY A 222 -8.21 -5.41 11.28
CA GLY A 222 -7.27 -5.99 12.25
C GLY A 222 -5.80 -5.92 11.80
N LEU A 223 -5.52 -5.65 10.53
CA LEU A 223 -4.16 -5.60 9.99
C LEU A 223 -3.48 -4.24 10.14
N GLY A 224 -4.19 -3.19 10.54
CA GLY A 224 -3.63 -1.85 10.61
C GLY A 224 -2.40 -1.71 11.52
N ASN A 225 -2.29 -2.54 12.56
CA ASN A 225 -1.15 -2.57 13.48
C ASN A 225 0.00 -3.46 12.99
N VAL A 226 -0.22 -4.29 11.97
CA VAL A 226 0.78 -5.21 11.39
C VAL A 226 1.55 -4.53 10.26
N LEU A 227 0.89 -3.61 9.55
CA LEU A 227 1.46 -2.92 8.42
C LEU A 227 2.18 -1.64 8.86
N VAL A 228 3.36 -1.41 8.31
CA VAL A 228 4.02 -0.11 8.39
C VAL A 228 3.51 0.72 7.22
N GLY A 229 2.70 1.72 7.51
CA GLY A 229 2.16 2.64 6.52
C GLY A 229 3.11 3.80 6.19
N GLY A 230 2.76 4.54 5.16
CA GLY A 230 3.39 5.81 4.77
C GLY A 230 2.51 7.01 5.10
N ASP A 231 2.79 8.12 4.43
CA ASP A 231 1.91 9.29 4.50
C ASP A 231 0.65 9.02 3.65
N PRO A 232 -0.57 9.16 4.22
CA PRO A 232 -1.80 8.91 3.47
C PRO A 232 -1.90 9.79 2.23
N ILE A 233 -2.40 9.20 1.13
CA ILE A 233 -2.70 9.97 -0.08
C ILE A 233 -4.06 10.64 0.13
N LEU A 234 -4.02 11.96 0.22
CA LEU A 234 -5.22 12.78 0.32
C LEU A 234 -5.85 12.94 -1.07
N SER A 235 -7.17 13.06 -1.12
CA SER A 235 -7.87 13.29 -2.37
C SER A 235 -8.95 14.36 -2.24
N LYS A 236 -9.19 15.10 -3.34
CA LYS A 236 -10.27 16.06 -3.46
C LYS A 236 -10.93 15.90 -4.82
N THR A 237 -12.25 15.81 -4.84
CA THR A 237 -13.03 15.65 -6.07
C THR A 237 -13.83 16.91 -6.38
N ILE A 238 -13.84 17.32 -7.65
CA ILE A 238 -14.64 18.41 -8.19
C ILE A 238 -15.48 17.84 -9.32
N ASN A 239 -16.80 17.92 -9.22
CA ASN A 239 -17.69 17.40 -10.25
C ASN A 239 -18.24 18.54 -11.11
N LEU A 240 -18.06 18.43 -12.41
CA LEU A 240 -18.40 19.46 -13.40
C LEU A 240 -19.43 18.94 -14.39
N MET A 241 -20.38 19.79 -14.76
CA MET A 241 -21.33 19.53 -15.84
C MET A 241 -20.76 20.07 -17.18
N THR A 242 -19.82 19.31 -17.74
CA THR A 242 -19.15 19.64 -18.99
C THR A 242 -18.61 18.38 -19.66
N TYR A 243 -18.17 18.48 -20.90
CA TYR A 243 -17.44 17.42 -21.57
C TYR A 243 -15.97 17.47 -21.21
N GLU A 244 -15.35 16.30 -21.08
CA GLU A 244 -13.93 16.17 -20.76
C GLU A 244 -13.05 16.93 -21.77
N SER A 245 -13.41 16.91 -23.05
CA SER A 245 -12.72 17.63 -24.13
C SER A 245 -12.67 19.15 -23.97
N GLU A 246 -13.65 19.75 -23.27
CA GLU A 246 -13.71 21.19 -23.07
C GLU A 246 -12.72 21.70 -22.01
N ILE A 247 -12.28 20.78 -21.12
CA ILE A 247 -11.39 21.10 -20.01
C ILE A 247 -10.00 20.48 -20.16
N ALA A 248 -9.80 19.58 -21.13
CA ALA A 248 -8.58 18.78 -21.29
C ALA A 248 -7.30 19.64 -21.32
N SER A 249 -7.26 20.68 -22.16
CA SER A 249 -6.11 21.60 -22.26
C SER A 249 -5.83 22.30 -20.93
N SER A 250 -6.86 22.85 -20.26
CA SER A 250 -6.70 23.54 -18.98
C SER A 250 -6.23 22.59 -17.88
N LEU A 251 -6.69 21.31 -17.89
CA LEU A 251 -6.21 20.31 -16.93
C LEU A 251 -4.76 19.93 -17.20
N THR A 252 -4.36 19.81 -18.47
CA THR A 252 -2.97 19.53 -18.85
C THR A 252 -2.06 20.64 -18.35
N ASP A 253 -2.43 21.91 -18.54
CA ASP A 253 -1.65 23.06 -18.06
C ASP A 253 -1.47 23.04 -16.53
N VAL A 254 -2.53 22.70 -15.78
CA VAL A 254 -2.44 22.59 -14.31
C VAL A 254 -1.56 21.41 -13.93
N GLN A 255 -1.71 20.23 -14.58
CA GLN A 255 -0.91 19.03 -14.29
C GLN A 255 0.58 19.25 -14.56
N ASP A 256 0.93 19.86 -15.69
CA ASP A 256 2.34 20.07 -16.09
C ASP A 256 3.10 20.99 -15.14
N ASN A 257 2.39 21.95 -14.55
CA ASN A 257 2.95 22.90 -13.58
C ASN A 257 2.90 22.37 -12.13
N ASN A 258 2.19 21.27 -11.86
CA ASN A 258 1.99 20.72 -10.51
C ASN A 258 2.19 19.20 -10.48
N LYS A 259 3.38 18.73 -10.80
CA LYS A 259 3.71 17.29 -10.92
C LYS A 259 3.59 16.49 -9.61
N ASP A 260 3.56 17.17 -8.48
CA ASP A 260 3.38 16.55 -7.15
C ASP A 260 1.91 16.28 -6.79
N VAL A 261 0.97 16.67 -7.66
CA VAL A 261 -0.46 16.38 -7.56
C VAL A 261 -0.87 15.55 -8.76
N GLU A 262 -1.37 14.36 -8.54
CA GLU A 262 -1.99 13.55 -9.59
C GLU A 262 -3.39 14.12 -9.88
N ILE A 263 -3.67 14.45 -11.14
CA ILE A 263 -4.96 14.99 -11.57
C ILE A 263 -5.60 14.01 -12.55
N GLY A 264 -6.66 13.33 -12.10
CA GLY A 264 -7.46 12.42 -12.93
C GLY A 264 -8.78 13.07 -13.35
N SER A 265 -9.25 12.75 -14.56
CA SER A 265 -10.59 13.11 -15.04
C SER A 265 -11.39 11.85 -15.34
N TYR A 266 -12.63 11.80 -14.84
CA TYR A 266 -13.49 10.62 -14.92
C TYR A 266 -14.89 11.05 -15.40
N PRO A 267 -15.24 10.76 -16.67
CA PRO A 267 -16.57 11.05 -17.17
C PRO A 267 -17.65 10.29 -16.39
N PHE A 268 -18.77 10.92 -16.13
CA PHE A 268 -19.95 10.30 -15.56
C PHE A 268 -21.21 10.66 -16.33
N PHE A 269 -22.21 9.79 -16.25
CA PHE A 269 -23.54 10.03 -16.81
C PHE A 269 -24.58 9.85 -15.72
N ARG A 270 -25.27 10.93 -15.37
CA ARG A 270 -26.33 10.93 -14.36
C ARG A 270 -27.54 11.72 -14.85
N GLN A 271 -28.72 11.16 -14.66
CA GLN A 271 -30.00 11.80 -14.98
C GLN A 271 -30.07 12.36 -16.40
N GLY A 272 -29.53 11.62 -17.38
CA GLY A 272 -29.52 12.05 -18.78
C GLY A 272 -28.50 13.13 -19.12
N LYS A 273 -27.61 13.50 -18.20
CA LYS A 273 -26.58 14.54 -18.40
C LYS A 273 -25.19 13.98 -18.24
N LEU A 274 -24.31 14.40 -19.14
CA LEU A 274 -22.87 14.13 -19.07
C LEU A 274 -22.18 15.09 -18.16
N GLY A 275 -21.25 14.59 -17.38
CA GLY A 275 -20.36 15.40 -16.55
C GLY A 275 -19.00 14.74 -16.41
N VAL A 276 -18.08 15.40 -15.72
CA VAL A 276 -16.75 14.89 -15.42
C VAL A 276 -16.39 15.15 -13.96
N SER A 277 -15.88 14.14 -13.27
CA SER A 277 -15.28 14.25 -11.95
C SER A 277 -13.78 14.45 -12.09
N ILE A 278 -13.25 15.56 -11.60
CA ILE A 278 -11.82 15.81 -11.50
C ILE A 278 -11.37 15.38 -10.10
N VAL A 279 -10.41 14.47 -10.02
CA VAL A 279 -9.88 13.95 -8.76
C VAL A 279 -8.43 14.40 -8.62
N LEU A 280 -8.15 15.16 -7.58
CA LEU A 280 -6.82 15.60 -7.18
C LEU A 280 -6.28 14.68 -6.10
N ARG A 281 -5.05 14.19 -6.23
CA ARG A 281 -4.41 13.32 -5.25
C ARG A 281 -3.00 13.80 -4.96
N SER A 282 -2.65 13.90 -3.68
CA SER A 282 -1.29 14.20 -3.21
C SER A 282 -1.15 13.82 -1.74
N LYS A 283 0.09 13.70 -1.26
CA LYS A 283 0.40 13.63 0.18
C LYS A 283 0.36 15.00 0.86
N ASP A 284 0.30 16.08 0.08
CA ASP A 284 0.36 17.48 0.51
C ASP A 284 -0.97 18.19 0.27
N GLN A 285 -1.66 18.53 1.38
CA GLN A 285 -2.96 19.19 1.33
C GLN A 285 -2.89 20.61 0.71
N ASP A 286 -1.79 21.33 0.92
CA ASP A 286 -1.64 22.69 0.39
C ASP A 286 -1.50 22.66 -1.13
N LYS A 287 -0.78 21.68 -1.68
CA LYS A 287 -0.68 21.45 -3.13
C LYS A 287 -2.02 21.07 -3.74
N ILE A 288 -2.82 20.23 -3.07
CA ILE A 288 -4.19 19.93 -3.50
C ILE A 288 -5.04 21.21 -3.51
N ASN A 289 -4.94 22.03 -2.48
CA ASN A 289 -5.71 23.28 -2.38
C ASN A 289 -5.31 24.27 -3.48
N LEU A 290 -4.01 24.36 -3.79
CA LEU A 290 -3.51 25.19 -4.90
C LEU A 290 -4.10 24.73 -6.23
N CYS A 291 -3.96 23.44 -6.59
CA CYS A 291 -4.52 22.89 -7.83
C CYS A 291 -6.05 23.06 -7.90
N ASN A 292 -6.74 22.82 -6.77
CA ASN A 292 -8.18 23.06 -6.68
C ASN A 292 -8.53 24.51 -7.03
N SER A 293 -7.77 25.50 -6.52
CA SER A 293 -8.03 26.91 -6.80
C SER A 293 -7.81 27.24 -8.28
N LEU A 294 -6.75 26.73 -8.89
CA LEU A 294 -6.47 26.89 -10.32
C LEU A 294 -7.58 26.28 -11.19
N ILE A 295 -8.09 25.10 -10.81
CA ILE A 295 -9.20 24.46 -11.52
C ILE A 295 -10.47 25.28 -11.38
N LEU A 296 -10.81 25.77 -10.18
CA LEU A 296 -12.00 26.59 -9.97
C LEU A 296 -11.93 27.92 -10.72
N GLU A 297 -10.74 28.48 -10.94
CA GLU A 297 -10.53 29.68 -11.72
C GLU A 297 -10.92 29.49 -13.19
N PHE A 298 -10.39 28.47 -13.88
CA PHE A 298 -10.78 28.23 -15.28
C PHE A 298 -12.22 27.73 -15.42
N VAL A 299 -12.75 26.95 -14.45
CA VAL A 299 -14.16 26.54 -14.40
C VAL A 299 -15.07 27.76 -14.38
N LYS A 300 -14.75 28.77 -13.55
CA LYS A 300 -15.47 30.01 -13.48
C LYS A 300 -15.33 30.82 -14.77
N ALA A 301 -14.12 30.93 -15.33
CA ALA A 301 -13.86 31.65 -16.58
C ALA A 301 -14.65 31.07 -17.77
N LYS A 302 -14.79 29.76 -17.80
CA LYS A 302 -15.57 29.03 -18.83
C LYS A 302 -17.06 28.92 -18.52
N ASN A 303 -17.52 29.48 -17.40
CA ASN A 303 -18.92 29.44 -16.95
C ASN A 303 -19.48 27.98 -16.81
N ILE A 304 -18.61 27.04 -16.35
CA ILE A 304 -18.95 25.63 -16.17
C ILE A 304 -19.63 25.44 -14.82
N LYS A 305 -20.72 24.68 -14.80
CA LYS A 305 -21.49 24.40 -13.57
C LYS A 305 -20.82 23.32 -12.73
N ILE A 306 -20.56 23.62 -11.45
CA ILE A 306 -20.14 22.64 -10.43
C ILE A 306 -21.38 21.97 -9.85
N VAL A 307 -21.28 20.67 -9.58
CA VAL A 307 -22.36 19.88 -8.98
C VAL A 307 -21.84 19.01 -7.83
N GLU A 308 -22.68 18.77 -6.83
CA GLU A 308 -22.42 17.78 -5.81
C GLU A 308 -22.99 16.44 -6.28
N LEU A 309 -22.18 15.38 -6.18
CA LEU A 309 -22.64 14.01 -6.40
C LEU A 309 -22.82 13.38 -5.02
N GLU A 310 -24.08 13.06 -4.69
CA GLU A 310 -24.43 12.25 -3.51
C GLU A 310 -23.93 10.80 -3.64
#